data_7abc7648a3731cad427bc3daf4e57fcd
#
_entry.id   7abc7648a3731cad427bc3daf4e57fcd
#
_cell.length_a   1.000
_cell.length_b   1.000
_cell.length_c   1.000
_cell.angle_alpha   90.00
_cell.angle_beta   90.00
_cell.angle_gamma   90.00
#
_symmetry.space_group_name_H-M   'P 1'
#
loop_
_entity.id
_entity.type
_entity.pdbx_description
1 polymer ?
#
loop_
_entity_poly.entity_id
_entity_poly.type
_entity_poly.pdbx_seq_one_letter_code
_entity_poly.pdbx_strand_id
1 'polypeptide(L)'
;RFNWFVFSGVEISNWPGELLAGQITAEVVHTDIEVATTFETSNPLFNKINEIWRRSQTDNMHGGVASDCPHRERSPYTGDGQVSSVMVMHNFDARNFYQKWIQDIRGAQNVTTGYVPNSAPWQPGCGGGVGWGAAICIMPWEFYLHYGSKDMLEDNYQGMKEYIRYMESWVDSAGIMYSQRTGKDGKVLEWFNLGDWVAPGNLPPEKMVHTFFFWRCADLTAKAAKVLNKPEDETKYSQLAERTRKAFYKEFYDEKNGTYGKAGGNIFALKMGVPDNQYERVKGALKADIIANKGNLDTGIFGTQFFFEVLSENGMHDLAYQALNKHTQPSFGWWIDQGATTTWEQWNGDNSRNHPMFGGSLVWFYRKLAGMNTDSEAPGYRHIIFRPQPVDDLTFVKYFTETPYGKGGISWKNEDQQFSMEVIAPVGCEATVYIPIRKGKEILENGRAIKESGEIRLAGDEEGYRVFNVKSGTYLFLSK
;
A
#
# COMPACT_ATOMS: atom_id res chain seq x y z
N ARG A 1 16.99 -11.46 29.56
CA ARG A 1 16.86 -10.04 29.25
C ARG A 1 15.70 -9.87 28.26
N PHE A 2 14.93 -8.80 28.42
CA PHE A 2 13.82 -8.46 27.51
C PHE A 2 14.30 -7.49 26.42
N ASN A 3 15.27 -7.93 25.60
CA ASN A 3 15.81 -7.13 24.53
C ASN A 3 16.21 -8.03 23.38
N TRP A 4 16.15 -7.51 22.16
CA TRP A 4 16.58 -8.19 20.94
C TRP A 4 17.61 -7.36 20.20
N PHE A 5 18.38 -8.01 19.34
CA PHE A 5 19.39 -7.38 18.51
C PHE A 5 19.26 -7.88 17.10
N VAL A 6 19.59 -7.05 16.14
CA VAL A 6 19.72 -7.44 14.73
C VAL A 6 21.19 -7.42 14.36
N PHE A 7 21.66 -8.50 13.80
CA PHE A 7 23.07 -8.70 13.45
C PHE A 7 23.22 -9.71 12.31
N SER A 8 24.29 -9.59 11.54
CA SER A 8 24.68 -10.57 10.51
C SER A 8 25.76 -11.53 10.99
N GLY A 9 26.37 -11.24 12.14
CA GLY A 9 27.40 -12.07 12.75
C GLY A 9 27.64 -11.67 14.21
N VAL A 10 28.21 -12.56 14.98
CA VAL A 10 28.58 -12.37 16.38
C VAL A 10 30.04 -12.71 16.56
N GLU A 11 30.81 -11.82 17.17
CA GLU A 11 32.16 -12.07 17.64
C GLU A 11 32.15 -12.39 19.13
N ILE A 12 32.84 -13.45 19.50
CA ILE A 12 32.92 -13.90 20.89
C ILE A 12 34.40 -13.87 21.32
N SER A 13 34.67 -13.07 22.34
CA SER A 13 35.97 -12.97 22.96
C SER A 13 35.95 -13.47 24.40
N ASN A 14 37.15 -13.88 24.90
CA ASN A 14 37.36 -14.35 26.28
C ASN A 14 36.45 -15.55 26.68
N TRP A 15 36.14 -16.41 25.72
CA TRP A 15 35.42 -17.64 26.03
C TRP A 15 36.33 -18.59 26.86
N PRO A 16 35.85 -19.12 28.00
CA PRO A 16 36.65 -20.01 28.82
C PRO A 16 36.74 -21.41 28.18
N GLY A 17 37.82 -21.72 27.54
CA GLY A 17 38.08 -23.01 26.90
C GLY A 17 37.74 -23.02 25.41
N GLU A 18 37.45 -24.19 24.86
CA GLU A 18 37.03 -24.36 23.46
C GLU A 18 35.53 -24.14 23.31
N LEU A 19 35.15 -23.34 22.30
CA LEU A 19 33.74 -23.10 21.98
C LEU A 19 33.19 -24.27 21.16
N LEU A 20 32.25 -25.01 21.73
CA LEU A 20 31.61 -26.15 21.07
C LEU A 20 30.30 -25.74 20.38
N ALA A 21 29.97 -26.43 19.29
CA ALA A 21 28.70 -26.29 18.61
C ALA A 21 27.52 -26.50 19.59
N GLY A 22 26.52 -25.62 19.56
CA GLY A 22 25.34 -25.69 20.45
C GLY A 22 25.49 -24.97 21.79
N GLN A 23 26.68 -24.47 22.16
CA GLN A 23 26.83 -23.61 23.36
C GLN A 23 26.30 -22.19 23.15
N ILE A 24 26.14 -21.77 21.90
CA ILE A 24 25.54 -20.49 21.54
C ILE A 24 24.44 -20.75 20.54
N THR A 25 23.26 -20.23 20.83
CA THR A 25 22.06 -20.32 20.00
C THR A 25 21.59 -18.92 19.65
N ALA A 26 21.32 -18.66 18.38
CA ALA A 26 20.58 -17.50 17.95
C ALA A 26 19.10 -17.84 17.93
N GLU A 27 18.29 -17.07 18.64
CA GLU A 27 16.83 -17.22 18.66
C GLU A 27 16.21 -16.11 17.81
N VAL A 28 15.33 -16.49 16.87
CA VAL A 28 14.50 -15.54 16.12
C VAL A 28 13.36 -15.09 17.02
N VAL A 29 13.25 -13.78 17.24
CA VAL A 29 12.24 -13.20 18.14
C VAL A 29 11.46 -12.14 17.36
N HIS A 30 10.16 -12.32 17.29
CA HIS A 30 9.20 -11.34 16.71
C HIS A 30 7.82 -11.56 17.33
N THR A 31 6.86 -10.64 17.04
CA THR A 31 5.45 -10.86 17.37
C THR A 31 4.99 -12.19 16.73
N ASP A 32 4.30 -13.01 17.52
CA ASP A 32 3.71 -14.26 17.02
C ASP A 32 2.63 -13.93 15.98
N ILE A 33 3.00 -14.05 14.72
CA ILE A 33 2.17 -13.73 13.55
C ILE A 33 2.46 -14.75 12.44
N GLU A 34 1.42 -15.43 11.98
CA GLU A 34 1.56 -16.45 10.95
C GLU A 34 1.58 -15.83 9.55
N VAL A 35 2.36 -16.44 8.66
CA VAL A 35 2.30 -16.12 7.22
C VAL A 35 1.03 -16.77 6.65
N ALA A 36 0.05 -15.95 6.27
CA ALA A 36 -1.25 -16.39 5.77
C ALA A 36 -1.31 -16.56 4.25
N THR A 37 -0.19 -16.36 3.54
CA THR A 37 -0.18 -16.19 2.09
C THR A 37 0.91 -16.99 1.40
N THR A 38 0.53 -17.58 0.26
CA THR A 38 1.46 -18.10 -0.74
C THR A 38 1.50 -17.12 -1.92
N PHE A 39 2.70 -16.68 -2.30
CA PHE A 39 2.94 -15.87 -3.49
C PHE A 39 4.13 -16.44 -4.26
N GLU A 40 3.93 -16.71 -5.54
CA GLU A 40 4.96 -17.24 -6.43
C GLU A 40 4.72 -16.73 -7.86
N THR A 41 5.79 -16.37 -8.55
CA THR A 41 5.77 -15.97 -9.96
C THR A 41 6.89 -16.65 -10.73
N SER A 42 6.78 -16.65 -12.05
CA SER A 42 7.87 -17.10 -12.93
C SER A 42 9.08 -16.15 -12.94
N ASN A 43 8.97 -14.97 -12.32
CA ASN A 43 10.08 -14.01 -12.17
C ASN A 43 10.81 -14.21 -10.84
N PRO A 44 12.06 -14.73 -10.83
CA PRO A 44 12.80 -14.96 -9.59
C PRO A 44 13.06 -13.68 -8.78
N LEU A 45 13.21 -12.52 -9.47
CA LEU A 45 13.42 -11.24 -8.81
C LEU A 45 12.21 -10.86 -7.95
N PHE A 46 10.99 -11.01 -8.47
CA PHE A 46 9.76 -10.68 -7.72
C PHE A 46 9.57 -11.57 -6.50
N ASN A 47 9.86 -12.86 -6.65
CA ASN A 47 9.84 -13.79 -5.51
C ASN A 47 10.84 -13.36 -4.43
N LYS A 48 12.06 -12.97 -4.85
CA LYS A 48 13.10 -12.51 -3.92
C LYS A 48 12.78 -11.16 -3.28
N ILE A 49 12.21 -10.21 -4.02
CA ILE A 49 11.73 -8.93 -3.46
C ILE A 49 10.69 -9.19 -2.35
N ASN A 50 9.72 -10.07 -2.60
CA ASN A 50 8.71 -10.42 -1.61
C ASN A 50 9.31 -11.11 -0.37
N GLU A 51 10.30 -11.99 -0.57
CA GLU A 51 11.02 -12.67 0.53
C GLU A 51 11.76 -11.67 1.43
N ILE A 52 12.59 -10.79 0.84
CA ILE A 52 13.40 -9.83 1.63
C ILE A 52 12.52 -8.81 2.34
N TRP A 53 11.38 -8.42 1.74
CA TRP A 53 10.43 -7.56 2.40
C TRP A 53 9.75 -8.25 3.59
N ARG A 54 9.28 -9.50 3.43
CA ARG A 54 8.69 -10.27 4.55
C ARG A 54 9.66 -10.37 5.71
N ARG A 55 10.93 -10.64 5.44
CA ARG A 55 11.97 -10.68 6.47
C ARG A 55 12.10 -9.35 7.19
N SER A 56 12.23 -8.23 6.44
CA SER A 56 12.27 -6.90 7.05
C SER A 56 11.06 -6.61 7.91
N GLN A 57 9.87 -6.96 7.42
CA GLN A 57 8.64 -6.72 8.16
C GLN A 57 8.61 -7.53 9.46
N THR A 58 8.95 -8.82 9.41
CA THR A 58 8.97 -9.70 10.59
C THR A 58 10.00 -9.24 11.62
N ASP A 59 11.22 -8.87 11.15
CA ASP A 59 12.29 -8.36 12.02
C ASP A 59 11.92 -7.05 12.75
N ASN A 60 10.92 -6.34 12.24
CA ASN A 60 10.43 -5.09 12.81
C ASN A 60 9.13 -5.23 13.64
N MET A 61 8.54 -6.42 13.72
CA MET A 61 7.28 -6.64 14.45
C MET A 61 7.53 -7.16 15.86
N HIS A 62 7.45 -6.28 16.85
CA HIS A 62 7.68 -6.61 18.26
C HIS A 62 6.63 -5.96 19.16
N GLY A 63 6.08 -6.71 20.11
CA GLY A 63 5.13 -6.17 21.10
C GLY A 63 3.82 -5.65 20.51
N GLY A 64 3.41 -6.15 19.34
CA GLY A 64 2.17 -5.77 18.66
C GLY A 64 2.22 -4.40 17.96
N VAL A 65 3.41 -3.92 17.61
CA VAL A 65 3.65 -2.78 16.75
C VAL A 65 4.76 -3.10 15.76
N ALA A 66 4.85 -2.36 14.65
CA ALA A 66 6.00 -2.44 13.77
C ALA A 66 6.90 -1.21 13.95
N SER A 67 8.20 -1.43 14.11
CA SER A 67 9.20 -0.37 14.11
C SER A 67 9.63 -0.03 12.68
N ASP A 68 10.26 1.13 12.53
CA ASP A 68 10.92 1.57 11.31
C ASP A 68 12.13 0.70 10.98
N CYS A 69 12.99 0.50 11.98
CA CYS A 69 14.17 -0.34 11.89
C CYS A 69 14.45 -1.03 13.24
N PRO A 70 15.02 -2.27 13.25
CA PRO A 70 15.10 -3.04 14.49
C PRO A 70 16.40 -2.82 15.27
N HIS A 71 17.32 -1.99 14.78
CA HIS A 71 18.68 -1.85 15.35
C HIS A 71 19.04 -0.43 15.79
N ARG A 72 18.39 0.61 15.24
CA ARG A 72 18.73 2.02 15.50
C ARG A 72 17.63 2.69 16.31
N GLU A 73 16.61 3.22 15.66
CA GLU A 73 15.55 3.99 16.30
C GLU A 73 14.53 3.10 17.00
N ARG A 74 14.14 1.99 16.38
CA ARG A 74 13.16 1.04 16.92
C ARG A 74 11.82 1.71 17.24
N SER A 75 11.49 2.74 16.50
CA SER A 75 10.32 3.56 16.75
C SER A 75 9.11 3.07 15.97
N PRO A 76 7.94 2.95 16.60
CA PRO A 76 6.72 2.55 15.92
C PRO A 76 6.13 3.72 15.12
N TYR A 77 6.87 4.16 14.08
CA TYR A 77 6.45 5.26 13.23
C TYR A 77 5.15 4.95 12.52
N THR A 78 4.18 5.86 12.68
CA THR A 78 2.84 5.67 12.11
C THR A 78 2.81 5.84 10.59
N GLY A 79 3.74 6.62 10.02
CA GLY A 79 3.92 6.74 8.57
C GLY A 79 4.36 5.42 7.95
N ASP A 80 5.42 4.81 8.50
CA ASP A 80 5.91 3.49 8.10
C ASP A 80 4.83 2.42 8.28
N GLY A 81 4.11 2.51 9.40
CA GLY A 81 3.00 1.62 9.71
C GLY A 81 1.88 1.70 8.68
N GLN A 82 1.45 2.91 8.30
CA GLN A 82 0.34 3.05 7.36
C GLN A 82 0.72 2.65 5.93
N VAL A 83 1.94 2.96 5.46
CA VAL A 83 2.35 2.56 4.12
C VAL A 83 2.51 1.05 4.00
N SER A 84 2.95 0.36 5.05
CA SER A 84 3.15 -1.09 5.06
C SER A 84 1.88 -1.88 5.37
N SER A 85 0.85 -1.25 5.97
CA SER A 85 -0.30 -1.94 6.58
C SER A 85 -1.03 -2.88 5.61
N VAL A 86 -1.30 -2.41 4.40
CA VAL A 86 -2.01 -3.22 3.39
C VAL A 86 -1.19 -4.44 2.98
N MET A 87 0.12 -4.24 2.77
CA MET A 87 1.01 -5.33 2.41
C MET A 87 1.13 -6.36 3.53
N VAL A 88 1.14 -5.92 4.79
CA VAL A 88 1.14 -6.82 5.97
C VAL A 88 -0.16 -7.62 6.03
N MET A 89 -1.33 -6.99 5.89
CA MET A 89 -2.63 -7.68 5.89
C MET A 89 -2.75 -8.70 4.75
N HIS A 90 -2.11 -8.46 3.60
CA HIS A 90 -2.06 -9.41 2.50
C HIS A 90 -1.11 -10.59 2.74
N ASN A 91 -0.14 -10.48 3.66
CA ASN A 91 0.88 -11.51 3.88
C ASN A 91 0.70 -12.34 5.15
N PHE A 92 0.11 -11.76 6.19
CA PHE A 92 0.10 -12.33 7.52
C PHE A 92 -1.33 -12.38 8.09
N ASP A 93 -1.59 -13.27 9.03
CA ASP A 93 -2.76 -13.16 9.90
C ASP A 93 -2.56 -12.01 10.89
N ALA A 94 -2.79 -10.80 10.39
CA ALA A 94 -2.46 -9.56 11.07
C ALA A 94 -3.65 -8.91 11.79
N ARG A 95 -4.80 -9.59 11.89
CA ARG A 95 -6.02 -8.99 12.46
C ARG A 95 -5.80 -8.47 13.88
N ASN A 96 -5.34 -9.32 14.78
CA ASN A 96 -5.12 -8.96 16.19
C ASN A 96 -4.00 -7.92 16.34
N PHE A 97 -2.96 -8.02 15.50
CA PHE A 97 -1.86 -7.08 15.47
C PHE A 97 -2.34 -5.65 15.16
N TYR A 98 -3.14 -5.49 14.10
CA TYR A 98 -3.66 -4.16 13.72
C TYR A 98 -4.77 -3.67 14.62
N GLN A 99 -5.62 -4.54 15.17
CA GLN A 99 -6.59 -4.12 16.19
C GLN A 99 -5.88 -3.44 17.36
N LYS A 100 -4.80 -4.02 17.85
CA LYS A 100 -4.01 -3.45 18.94
C LYS A 100 -3.33 -2.15 18.52
N TRP A 101 -2.63 -2.13 17.38
CA TRP A 101 -1.84 -0.96 16.98
C TRP A 101 -2.69 0.25 16.60
N ILE A 102 -3.81 0.04 15.93
CA ILE A 102 -4.79 1.11 15.65
C ILE A 102 -5.33 1.72 16.97
N GLN A 103 -5.57 0.89 18.00
CA GLN A 103 -5.95 1.39 19.32
C GLN A 103 -4.83 2.20 19.98
N ASP A 104 -3.57 1.81 19.85
CA ASP A 104 -2.42 2.59 20.33
C ASP A 104 -2.34 3.96 19.62
N ILE A 105 -2.56 4.02 18.31
CA ILE A 105 -2.60 5.28 17.57
C ILE A 105 -3.72 6.18 18.10
N ARG A 106 -4.90 5.63 18.33
CA ARG A 106 -6.03 6.35 18.92
C ARG A 106 -5.72 6.83 20.34
N GLY A 107 -5.09 5.98 21.17
CA GLY A 107 -4.68 6.29 22.52
C GLY A 107 -3.58 7.36 22.61
N ALA A 108 -2.72 7.45 21.60
CA ALA A 108 -1.65 8.45 21.52
C ALA A 108 -2.15 9.82 21.00
N GLN A 109 -3.36 9.89 20.42
CA GLN A 109 -3.91 11.14 19.89
C GLN A 109 -4.11 12.18 21.00
N ASN A 110 -3.69 13.42 20.74
CA ASN A 110 -3.89 14.53 21.69
C ASN A 110 -5.37 14.89 21.79
N VAL A 111 -5.95 14.72 22.98
CA VAL A 111 -7.40 14.92 23.22
C VAL A 111 -7.87 16.36 23.05
N THR A 112 -6.98 17.35 23.19
CA THR A 112 -7.31 18.77 23.08
C THR A 112 -7.23 19.26 21.64
N THR A 113 -6.12 18.97 20.96
CA THR A 113 -5.86 19.48 19.61
C THR A 113 -6.36 18.56 18.52
N GLY A 114 -6.42 17.25 18.76
CA GLY A 114 -6.66 16.22 17.75
C GLY A 114 -5.40 15.78 17.02
N TYR A 115 -4.23 16.33 17.36
CA TYR A 115 -2.95 15.93 16.78
C TYR A 115 -2.67 14.44 16.99
N VAL A 116 -2.24 13.75 15.96
CA VAL A 116 -1.77 12.37 16.01
C VAL A 116 -0.26 12.37 15.90
N PRO A 117 0.48 11.86 16.91
CA PRO A 117 1.93 11.83 16.87
C PRO A 117 2.46 10.87 15.80
N ASN A 118 3.71 11.09 15.40
CA ASN A 118 4.36 10.31 14.32
C ASN A 118 4.78 8.91 14.77
N SER A 119 4.67 8.61 16.05
CA SER A 119 4.88 7.24 16.60
C SER A 119 3.74 6.89 17.56
N ALA A 120 3.35 5.63 17.59
CA ALA A 120 2.37 5.10 18.52
C ALA A 120 2.71 3.65 18.92
N PRO A 121 2.96 3.37 20.21
CA PRO A 121 2.92 4.30 21.36
C PRO A 121 3.84 5.51 21.18
N TRP A 122 3.42 6.65 21.74
CA TRP A 122 4.16 7.90 21.58
C TRP A 122 5.59 7.82 22.13
N GLN A 123 6.53 8.28 21.31
CA GLN A 123 7.94 8.38 21.66
C GLN A 123 8.42 9.81 21.40
N PRO A 124 9.10 10.47 22.37
CA PRO A 124 9.63 11.81 22.19
C PRO A 124 10.68 11.87 21.06
N GLY A 125 10.71 13.00 20.35
CA GLY A 125 11.74 13.26 19.34
C GLY A 125 11.48 12.67 17.97
N CYS A 126 10.40 11.90 17.78
CA CYS A 126 10.01 11.42 16.47
C CYS A 126 9.51 12.57 15.60
N GLY A 127 10.24 12.89 14.53
CA GLY A 127 9.79 13.78 13.48
C GLY A 127 8.73 13.16 12.60
N GLY A 128 8.08 13.94 11.76
CA GLY A 128 7.11 13.48 10.78
C GLY A 128 6.20 14.57 10.29
N GLY A 129 5.30 14.22 9.40
CA GLY A 129 4.36 15.12 8.78
C GLY A 129 2.95 14.60 8.83
N VAL A 130 2.08 15.25 8.06
CA VAL A 130 0.66 14.93 8.00
C VAL A 130 0.41 13.48 7.55
N GLY A 131 1.26 12.94 6.66
CA GLY A 131 1.15 11.55 6.21
C GLY A 131 1.35 10.51 7.32
N TRP A 132 2.12 10.82 8.38
CA TRP A 132 2.26 9.95 9.56
C TRP A 132 0.97 9.91 10.37
N GLY A 133 0.45 11.07 10.77
CA GLY A 133 -0.79 11.14 11.52
C GLY A 133 -2.02 10.63 10.76
N ALA A 134 -1.99 10.65 9.43
CA ALA A 134 -3.04 10.11 8.58
C ALA A 134 -3.30 8.60 8.80
N ALA A 135 -2.39 7.90 9.47
CA ALA A 135 -2.56 6.52 9.88
C ALA A 135 -3.89 6.28 10.63
N ILE A 136 -4.35 7.25 11.44
CA ILE A 136 -5.63 7.16 12.17
C ILE A 136 -6.86 7.08 11.26
N CYS A 137 -6.76 7.56 10.02
CA CYS A 137 -7.82 7.45 9.01
C CYS A 137 -7.61 6.25 8.08
N ILE A 138 -6.36 6.01 7.69
CA ILE A 138 -6.01 5.04 6.66
C ILE A 138 -6.09 3.61 7.20
N MET A 139 -5.45 3.33 8.35
CA MET A 139 -5.36 1.96 8.86
C MET A 139 -6.72 1.37 9.28
N PRO A 140 -7.64 2.08 9.95
CA PRO A 140 -8.97 1.56 10.23
C PRO A 140 -9.78 1.27 8.96
N TRP A 141 -9.64 2.10 7.91
CA TRP A 141 -10.30 1.90 6.64
C TRP A 141 -9.77 0.66 5.90
N GLU A 142 -8.45 0.52 5.76
CA GLU A 142 -7.85 -0.66 5.13
C GLU A 142 -8.15 -1.94 5.92
N PHE A 143 -8.18 -1.85 7.25
CA PHE A 143 -8.61 -2.95 8.12
C PHE A 143 -10.06 -3.36 7.83
N TYR A 144 -10.97 -2.39 7.68
CA TYR A 144 -12.35 -2.65 7.32
C TYR A 144 -12.47 -3.34 5.95
N LEU A 145 -11.74 -2.83 4.94
CA LEU A 145 -11.75 -3.44 3.61
C LEU A 145 -11.25 -4.89 3.64
N HIS A 146 -10.23 -5.17 4.44
CA HIS A 146 -9.58 -6.48 4.47
C HIS A 146 -10.32 -7.50 5.32
N TYR A 147 -10.83 -7.10 6.51
CA TYR A 147 -11.46 -8.01 7.46
C TYR A 147 -12.98 -7.89 7.56
N GLY A 148 -13.60 -6.88 6.96
CA GLY A 148 -15.05 -6.67 6.97
C GLY A 148 -15.63 -6.21 8.30
N SER A 149 -14.82 -6.02 9.35
CA SER A 149 -15.29 -5.59 10.67
C SER A 149 -15.42 -4.06 10.72
N LYS A 150 -16.62 -3.59 11.13
CA LYS A 150 -16.90 -2.17 11.33
C LYS A 150 -16.35 -1.63 12.65
N ASP A 151 -16.02 -2.51 13.59
CA ASP A 151 -15.64 -2.14 14.96
C ASP A 151 -14.46 -1.17 14.97
N MET A 152 -13.45 -1.42 14.13
CA MET A 152 -12.29 -0.51 14.04
C MET A 152 -12.65 0.85 13.46
N LEU A 153 -13.66 0.94 12.58
CA LEU A 153 -14.15 2.23 12.11
C LEU A 153 -14.93 2.95 13.23
N GLU A 154 -15.80 2.24 13.95
CA GLU A 154 -16.61 2.79 15.04
C GLU A 154 -15.71 3.35 16.15
N ASP A 155 -14.77 2.55 16.64
CA ASP A 155 -13.84 2.91 17.72
C ASP A 155 -12.95 4.11 17.38
N ASN A 156 -12.56 4.23 16.10
CA ASN A 156 -11.64 5.27 15.65
C ASN A 156 -12.33 6.47 15.00
N TYR A 157 -13.63 6.40 14.73
CA TYR A 157 -14.36 7.42 13.96
C TYR A 157 -14.22 8.82 14.54
N GLN A 158 -14.36 8.96 15.86
CA GLN A 158 -14.19 10.25 16.52
C GLN A 158 -12.75 10.77 16.38
N GLY A 159 -11.75 9.88 16.47
CA GLY A 159 -10.34 10.24 16.27
C GLY A 159 -10.05 10.72 14.85
N MET A 160 -10.64 10.09 13.83
CA MET A 160 -10.55 10.54 12.44
C MET A 160 -11.07 11.98 12.29
N LYS A 161 -12.23 12.30 12.88
CA LYS A 161 -12.82 13.64 12.88
C LYS A 161 -11.96 14.68 13.60
N GLU A 162 -11.38 14.31 14.75
CA GLU A 162 -10.51 15.17 15.53
C GLU A 162 -9.20 15.48 14.77
N TYR A 163 -8.65 14.49 14.08
CA TYR A 163 -7.47 14.70 13.26
C TYR A 163 -7.74 15.61 12.05
N ILE A 164 -8.87 15.47 11.39
CA ILE A 164 -9.30 16.38 10.33
C ILE A 164 -9.44 17.81 10.88
N ARG A 165 -10.08 18.01 12.02
CA ARG A 165 -10.19 19.32 12.67
C ARG A 165 -8.81 19.93 12.97
N TYR A 166 -7.86 19.11 13.43
CA TYR A 166 -6.47 19.53 13.62
C TYR A 166 -5.83 19.99 12.31
N MET A 167 -5.97 19.21 11.24
CA MET A 167 -5.45 19.56 9.92
C MET A 167 -6.11 20.83 9.35
N GLU A 168 -7.41 21.02 9.54
CA GLU A 168 -8.12 22.25 9.11
C GLU A 168 -7.50 23.50 9.73
N SER A 169 -6.94 23.44 10.93
CA SER A 169 -6.23 24.57 11.54
C SER A 169 -4.93 24.96 10.83
N TRP A 170 -4.44 24.11 9.91
CA TRP A 170 -3.25 24.32 9.10
C TRP A 170 -3.55 24.65 7.63
N VAL A 171 -4.81 24.91 7.30
CA VAL A 171 -5.25 25.25 5.93
C VAL A 171 -5.31 26.74 5.77
N ASP A 172 -4.75 27.25 4.66
CA ASP A 172 -4.81 28.66 4.29
C ASP A 172 -6.15 29.04 3.62
N SER A 173 -6.29 30.33 3.25
CA SER A 173 -7.50 30.83 2.58
C SER A 173 -7.71 30.25 1.18
N ALA A 174 -6.69 29.66 0.56
CA ALA A 174 -6.78 28.98 -0.72
C ALA A 174 -7.21 27.51 -0.58
N GLY A 175 -7.27 26.98 0.63
CA GLY A 175 -7.62 25.59 0.91
C GLY A 175 -6.42 24.63 0.89
N ILE A 176 -5.20 25.16 0.99
CA ILE A 176 -3.94 24.42 0.94
C ILE A 176 -3.34 24.33 2.35
N MET A 177 -2.89 23.14 2.74
CA MET A 177 -2.15 22.97 3.99
C MET A 177 -0.75 23.57 3.87
N TYR A 178 -0.39 24.46 4.78
CA TYR A 178 0.98 24.95 4.88
C TYR A 178 1.81 24.05 5.82
N SER A 179 3.13 24.03 5.60
CA SER A 179 4.06 23.17 6.33
C SER A 179 4.60 23.84 7.60
N GLN A 180 4.55 25.19 7.67
CA GLN A 180 5.18 25.97 8.73
C GLN A 180 4.26 27.09 9.21
N ARG A 181 4.32 27.38 10.50
CA ARG A 181 3.78 28.59 11.12
C ARG A 181 4.93 29.46 11.56
N THR A 182 4.92 30.71 11.11
CA THR A 182 5.95 31.69 11.45
C THR A 182 5.37 32.78 12.35
N GLY A 183 6.17 33.25 13.30
CA GLY A 183 5.87 34.41 14.11
C GLY A 183 5.98 35.72 13.32
N LYS A 184 5.55 36.83 13.92
CA LYS A 184 5.65 38.18 13.32
C LYS A 184 7.10 38.61 13.04
N ASP A 185 8.05 38.00 13.73
CA ASP A 185 9.50 38.19 13.56
C ASP A 185 10.11 37.27 12.49
N GLY A 186 9.29 36.52 11.77
CA GLY A 186 9.71 35.58 10.71
C GLY A 186 10.29 34.26 11.21
N LYS A 187 10.37 34.05 12.54
CA LYS A 187 10.85 32.77 13.09
C LYS A 187 9.79 31.69 12.95
N VAL A 188 10.22 30.47 12.59
CA VAL A 188 9.38 29.28 12.57
C VAL A 188 9.00 28.95 14.01
N LEU A 189 7.68 28.94 14.29
CA LEU A 189 7.11 28.57 15.58
C LEU A 189 6.74 27.09 15.63
N GLU A 190 6.15 26.60 14.55
CA GLU A 190 5.71 25.21 14.39
C GLU A 190 6.00 24.78 12.96
N TRP A 191 6.42 23.53 12.76
CA TRP A 191 6.76 22.99 11.47
C TRP A 191 6.47 21.48 11.41
N PHE A 192 5.78 21.04 10.34
CA PHE A 192 5.79 19.66 9.92
C PHE A 192 7.07 19.42 9.13
N ASN A 193 8.00 18.69 9.70
CA ASN A 193 9.35 18.57 9.15
C ASN A 193 9.50 17.55 8.02
N LEU A 194 8.42 16.83 7.64
CA LEU A 194 8.47 15.83 6.57
C LEU A 194 7.24 15.95 5.67
N GLY A 195 7.50 16.06 4.35
CA GLY A 195 6.55 15.78 3.30
C GLY A 195 6.64 14.33 2.86
N ASP A 196 7.11 14.06 1.63
CA ASP A 196 7.53 12.73 1.20
C ASP A 196 8.97 12.45 1.68
N TRP A 197 9.27 11.23 2.14
CA TRP A 197 10.54 10.92 2.80
C TRP A 197 11.45 10.07 1.90
N VAL A 198 12.75 10.36 1.90
CA VAL A 198 13.84 9.63 1.23
C VAL A 198 13.64 9.35 -0.25
N ALA A 199 13.13 10.33 -1.01
CA ALA A 199 13.18 10.24 -2.47
C ALA A 199 14.64 10.23 -2.96
N PRO A 200 14.93 9.52 -4.07
CA PRO A 200 16.29 9.47 -4.62
C PRO A 200 16.78 10.80 -5.21
N GLY A 201 15.87 11.71 -5.47
CA GLY A 201 16.12 13.01 -6.06
C GLY A 201 15.38 14.14 -5.37
N ASN A 202 14.78 15.04 -6.13
CA ASN A 202 13.99 16.15 -5.59
C ASN A 202 12.69 15.63 -4.97
N LEU A 203 12.32 16.17 -3.81
CA LEU A 203 11.04 15.94 -3.17
C LEU A 203 9.95 16.83 -3.79
N PRO A 204 8.69 16.37 -3.81
CA PRO A 204 7.57 17.27 -4.09
C PRO A 204 7.44 18.29 -2.95
N PRO A 205 6.83 19.49 -3.21
CA PRO A 205 6.60 20.45 -2.15
C PRO A 205 5.86 19.82 -0.96
N GLU A 206 6.33 20.06 0.28
CA GLU A 206 5.69 19.51 1.48
C GLU A 206 4.19 19.84 1.54
N LYS A 207 3.81 21.07 1.21
CA LYS A 207 2.40 21.51 1.16
C LYS A 207 1.55 20.68 0.19
N MET A 208 2.14 20.14 -0.89
CA MET A 208 1.46 19.24 -1.82
C MET A 208 1.13 17.91 -1.13
N VAL A 209 2.12 17.31 -0.50
CA VAL A 209 1.96 16.04 0.22
C VAL A 209 0.99 16.18 1.38
N HIS A 210 1.09 17.27 2.17
CA HIS A 210 0.19 17.53 3.28
C HIS A 210 -1.26 17.73 2.81
N THR A 211 -1.47 18.49 1.74
CA THR A 211 -2.82 18.71 1.17
C THR A 211 -3.40 17.42 0.59
N PHE A 212 -2.56 16.56 -0.02
CA PHE A 212 -2.98 15.23 -0.46
C PHE A 212 -3.47 14.36 0.71
N PHE A 213 -2.74 14.30 1.82
CA PHE A 213 -3.18 13.52 2.97
C PHE A 213 -4.38 14.13 3.70
N PHE A 214 -4.51 15.45 3.70
CA PHE A 214 -5.72 16.11 4.21
C PHE A 214 -6.95 15.71 3.39
N TRP A 215 -6.84 15.76 2.06
CA TRP A 215 -7.88 15.24 1.17
C TRP A 215 -8.19 13.77 1.46
N ARG A 216 -7.17 12.92 1.54
CA ARG A 216 -7.32 11.48 1.75
C ARG A 216 -8.03 11.17 3.07
N CYS A 217 -7.67 11.85 4.15
CA CYS A 217 -8.35 11.69 5.44
C CYS A 217 -9.82 12.11 5.35
N ALA A 218 -10.14 13.21 4.67
CA ALA A 218 -11.51 13.65 4.48
C ALA A 218 -12.32 12.63 3.65
N ASP A 219 -11.79 12.13 2.54
CA ASP A 219 -12.40 11.12 1.68
C ASP A 219 -12.67 9.81 2.44
N LEU A 220 -11.67 9.32 3.18
CA LEU A 220 -11.82 8.09 3.97
C LEU A 220 -12.80 8.25 5.13
N THR A 221 -12.85 9.43 5.76
CA THR A 221 -13.82 9.71 6.83
C THR A 221 -15.25 9.81 6.29
N ALA A 222 -15.43 10.37 5.08
CA ALA A 222 -16.73 10.35 4.41
C ALA A 222 -17.19 8.92 4.11
N LYS A 223 -16.32 8.08 3.59
CA LYS A 223 -16.58 6.66 3.35
C LYS A 223 -16.91 5.90 4.63
N ALA A 224 -16.17 6.14 5.70
CA ALA A 224 -16.46 5.58 7.02
C ALA A 224 -17.81 6.05 7.56
N ALA A 225 -18.15 7.33 7.36
CA ALA A 225 -19.46 7.89 7.73
C ALA A 225 -20.61 7.17 7.01
N LYS A 226 -20.48 6.91 5.70
CA LYS A 226 -21.44 6.12 4.91
C LYS A 226 -21.62 4.72 5.52
N VAL A 227 -20.53 4.01 5.79
CA VAL A 227 -20.54 2.66 6.38
C VAL A 227 -21.20 2.63 7.76
N LEU A 228 -21.01 3.69 8.55
CA LEU A 228 -21.53 3.85 9.92
C LEU A 228 -22.92 4.53 9.96
N ASN A 229 -23.57 4.73 8.82
CA ASN A 229 -24.88 5.38 8.69
C ASN A 229 -24.94 6.78 9.34
N LYS A 230 -23.94 7.63 9.04
CA LYS A 230 -23.83 9.02 9.53
C LYS A 230 -23.95 10.03 8.36
N PRO A 231 -25.13 10.24 7.79
CA PRO A 231 -25.32 10.96 6.51
C PRO A 231 -24.90 12.44 6.55
N GLU A 232 -25.02 13.11 7.69
CA GLU A 232 -24.56 14.49 7.84
C GLU A 232 -23.05 14.59 7.74
N ASP A 233 -22.32 13.70 8.43
CA ASP A 233 -20.87 13.61 8.39
C ASP A 233 -20.39 13.14 6.99
N GLU A 234 -21.07 12.18 6.36
CA GLU A 234 -20.79 11.77 4.97
C GLU A 234 -20.83 12.97 4.03
N THR A 235 -21.90 13.75 4.09
CA THR A 235 -22.05 14.98 3.29
C THR A 235 -20.94 15.99 3.60
N LYS A 236 -20.68 16.25 4.87
CA LYS A 236 -19.67 17.21 5.34
C LYS A 236 -18.28 16.85 4.81
N TYR A 237 -17.85 15.62 5.02
CA TYR A 237 -16.48 15.19 4.67
C TYR A 237 -16.29 14.94 3.18
N SER A 238 -17.35 14.53 2.45
CA SER A 238 -17.33 14.48 0.99
C SER A 238 -17.17 15.88 0.38
N GLN A 239 -17.87 16.89 0.90
CA GLN A 239 -17.71 18.27 0.47
C GLN A 239 -16.31 18.82 0.82
N LEU A 240 -15.77 18.47 1.98
CA LEU A 240 -14.42 18.86 2.37
C LEU A 240 -13.38 18.24 1.42
N ALA A 241 -13.48 16.94 1.14
CA ALA A 241 -12.59 16.26 0.19
C ALA A 241 -12.66 16.92 -1.20
N GLU A 242 -13.87 17.20 -1.70
CA GLU A 242 -14.04 17.84 -3.00
C GLU A 242 -13.45 19.27 -3.05
N ARG A 243 -13.63 20.07 -1.99
CA ARG A 243 -13.03 21.43 -1.91
C ARG A 243 -11.53 21.35 -1.88
N THR A 244 -10.95 20.44 -1.09
CA THR A 244 -9.50 20.23 -0.98
C THR A 244 -8.92 19.77 -2.31
N ARG A 245 -9.60 18.86 -3.00
CA ARG A 245 -9.21 18.38 -4.33
C ARG A 245 -9.17 19.52 -5.34
N LYS A 246 -10.20 20.37 -5.39
CA LYS A 246 -10.24 21.57 -6.27
C LYS A 246 -9.12 22.57 -5.94
N ALA A 247 -8.86 22.80 -4.65
CA ALA A 247 -7.77 23.66 -4.21
C ALA A 247 -6.41 23.10 -4.67
N PHE A 248 -6.20 21.80 -4.51
CA PHE A 248 -4.99 21.10 -4.96
C PHE A 248 -4.77 21.29 -6.47
N TYR A 249 -5.80 21.10 -7.29
CA TYR A 249 -5.67 21.28 -8.75
C TYR A 249 -5.32 22.71 -9.11
N LYS A 250 -5.96 23.68 -8.49
CA LYS A 250 -5.71 25.10 -8.76
C LYS A 250 -4.30 25.53 -8.37
N GLU A 251 -3.77 25.04 -7.25
CA GLU A 251 -2.47 25.44 -6.72
C GLU A 251 -1.31 24.76 -7.45
N PHE A 252 -1.45 23.48 -7.79
CA PHE A 252 -0.29 22.68 -8.20
C PHE A 252 -0.27 22.32 -9.69
N TYR A 253 -1.36 22.54 -10.43
CA TYR A 253 -1.37 22.23 -11.86
C TYR A 253 -0.63 23.28 -12.67
N ASP A 254 0.41 22.86 -13.38
CA ASP A 254 1.09 23.67 -14.38
C ASP A 254 0.35 23.54 -15.73
N GLU A 255 -0.51 24.52 -16.02
CA GLU A 255 -1.32 24.55 -17.25
C GLU A 255 -0.44 24.53 -18.51
N LYS A 256 0.71 25.20 -18.49
CA LYS A 256 1.61 25.26 -19.64
C LYS A 256 2.16 23.88 -20.00
N ASN A 257 2.64 23.15 -19.00
CA ASN A 257 3.30 21.86 -19.17
C ASN A 257 2.34 20.66 -19.00
N GLY A 258 1.13 20.86 -18.49
CA GLY A 258 0.13 19.81 -18.30
C GLY A 258 0.51 18.80 -17.22
N THR A 259 1.07 19.26 -16.09
CA THR A 259 1.65 18.38 -15.07
C THR A 259 1.44 18.95 -13.67
N TYR A 260 1.45 18.09 -12.66
CA TYR A 260 1.56 18.46 -11.24
C TYR A 260 3.00 18.32 -10.72
N GLY A 261 3.97 18.14 -11.62
CA GLY A 261 5.38 18.00 -11.28
C GLY A 261 5.85 16.55 -11.12
N LYS A 262 7.18 16.45 -11.04
CA LYS A 262 7.91 15.18 -10.87
C LYS A 262 7.90 14.69 -9.41
N ALA A 263 8.67 13.63 -9.15
CA ALA A 263 8.92 13.11 -7.81
C ALA A 263 7.63 12.82 -7.01
N GLY A 264 6.60 12.32 -7.67
CA GLY A 264 5.33 11.95 -7.05
C GLY A 264 4.18 12.94 -7.29
N GLY A 265 4.39 14.16 -7.76
CA GLY A 265 3.32 15.15 -7.98
C GLY A 265 2.20 14.62 -8.88
N ASN A 266 2.55 14.08 -10.04
CA ASN A 266 1.57 13.44 -10.95
C ASN A 266 0.94 12.18 -10.34
N ILE A 267 1.66 11.42 -9.52
CA ILE A 267 1.15 10.23 -8.82
C ILE A 267 0.06 10.62 -7.83
N PHE A 268 0.32 11.63 -6.97
CA PHE A 268 -0.66 12.14 -6.01
C PHE A 268 -1.91 12.68 -6.73
N ALA A 269 -1.72 13.47 -7.79
CA ALA A 269 -2.83 14.03 -8.56
C ALA A 269 -3.71 12.93 -9.19
N LEU A 270 -3.13 11.96 -9.87
CA LEU A 270 -3.86 10.83 -10.46
C LEU A 270 -4.55 9.98 -9.40
N LYS A 271 -3.94 9.78 -8.23
CA LYS A 271 -4.58 9.07 -7.10
C LYS A 271 -5.78 9.82 -6.53
N MET A 272 -5.78 11.14 -6.57
CA MET A 272 -6.93 11.97 -6.22
C MET A 272 -8.03 11.96 -7.30
N GLY A 273 -7.68 11.60 -8.55
CA GLY A 273 -8.55 11.67 -9.72
C GLY A 273 -8.59 13.08 -10.32
N VAL A 274 -7.72 13.35 -11.28
CA VAL A 274 -7.64 14.67 -11.98
C VAL A 274 -8.88 14.96 -12.82
N PRO A 275 -9.18 16.25 -13.13
CA PRO A 275 -10.25 16.61 -14.07
C PRO A 275 -10.06 15.99 -15.45
N ASP A 276 -11.16 15.59 -16.11
CA ASP A 276 -11.14 14.90 -17.41
C ASP A 276 -10.33 15.65 -18.47
N ASN A 277 -10.44 16.98 -18.51
CA ASN A 277 -9.70 17.83 -19.46
C ASN A 277 -8.19 17.90 -19.19
N GLN A 278 -7.72 17.42 -18.04
CA GLN A 278 -6.29 17.36 -17.67
C GLN A 278 -5.74 15.95 -17.77
N TYR A 279 -6.60 14.94 -17.73
CA TYR A 279 -6.24 13.53 -17.52
C TYR A 279 -5.16 13.03 -18.50
N GLU A 280 -5.38 13.17 -19.80
CA GLU A 280 -4.43 12.66 -20.81
C GLU A 280 -3.09 13.43 -20.78
N ARG A 281 -3.10 14.72 -20.44
CA ARG A 281 -1.88 15.51 -20.32
C ARG A 281 -1.06 15.08 -19.13
N VAL A 282 -1.69 14.90 -17.97
CA VAL A 282 -1.01 14.48 -16.72
C VAL A 282 -0.49 13.05 -16.85
N LYS A 283 -1.28 12.15 -17.41
CA LYS A 283 -0.87 10.76 -17.72
C LYS A 283 0.32 10.74 -18.69
N GLY A 284 0.27 11.56 -19.74
CA GLY A 284 1.36 11.70 -20.71
C GLY A 284 2.64 12.26 -20.07
N ALA A 285 2.52 13.27 -19.20
CA ALA A 285 3.64 13.84 -18.45
C ALA A 285 4.28 12.80 -17.52
N LEU A 286 3.47 12.06 -16.75
CA LEU A 286 3.97 10.97 -15.89
C LEU A 286 4.72 9.91 -16.71
N LYS A 287 4.13 9.47 -17.82
CA LYS A 287 4.77 8.49 -18.72
C LYS A 287 6.12 9.01 -19.25
N ALA A 288 6.17 10.27 -19.69
CA ALA A 288 7.39 10.89 -20.19
C ALA A 288 8.48 10.99 -19.11
N ASP A 289 8.10 11.36 -17.88
CA ASP A 289 9.04 11.44 -16.76
C ASP A 289 9.63 10.06 -16.41
N ILE A 290 8.82 9.01 -16.36
CA ILE A 290 9.28 7.64 -16.11
C ILE A 290 10.25 7.17 -17.21
N ILE A 291 9.93 7.43 -18.48
CA ILE A 291 10.79 7.06 -19.61
C ILE A 291 12.11 7.86 -19.54
N ALA A 292 12.05 9.16 -19.29
CA ALA A 292 13.24 10.01 -19.15
C ALA A 292 14.14 9.57 -17.99
N ASN A 293 13.56 9.08 -16.90
CA ASN A 293 14.26 8.48 -15.77
C ASN A 293 14.61 6.99 -15.98
N LYS A 294 14.48 6.49 -17.21
CA LYS A 294 14.79 5.10 -17.59
C LYS A 294 14.04 4.06 -16.76
N GLY A 295 12.85 4.38 -16.28
CA GLY A 295 12.04 3.52 -15.43
C GLY A 295 12.52 3.39 -13.97
N ASN A 296 13.47 4.20 -13.52
CA ASN A 296 13.88 4.23 -12.12
C ASN A 296 12.87 5.00 -11.26
N LEU A 297 12.77 4.64 -10.00
CA LEU A 297 11.98 5.34 -9.01
C LEU A 297 12.58 6.72 -8.70
N ASP A 298 11.74 7.73 -8.51
CA ASP A 298 12.15 9.09 -8.11
C ASP A 298 11.33 9.64 -6.94
N THR A 299 10.51 8.79 -6.32
CA THR A 299 9.56 9.13 -5.27
C THR A 299 10.06 8.71 -3.89
N GLY A 300 9.61 9.41 -2.85
CA GLY A 300 9.76 9.00 -1.45
C GLY A 300 8.76 7.92 -1.05
N ILE A 301 8.61 7.70 0.25
CA ILE A 301 7.81 6.57 0.78
C ILE A 301 6.35 6.64 0.34
N PHE A 302 5.74 7.83 0.34
CA PHE A 302 4.32 8.01 -0.02
C PHE A 302 4.09 7.99 -1.53
N GLY A 303 4.95 8.65 -2.29
CA GLY A 303 4.89 8.59 -3.74
C GLY A 303 5.10 7.16 -4.24
N THR A 304 6.07 6.43 -3.67
CA THR A 304 6.35 5.03 -4.01
C THR A 304 5.19 4.12 -3.60
N GLN A 305 4.52 4.36 -2.47
CA GLN A 305 3.34 3.59 -2.04
C GLN A 305 2.29 3.46 -3.14
N PHE A 306 2.05 4.54 -3.89
CA PHE A 306 1.02 4.58 -4.93
C PHE A 306 1.56 4.33 -6.34
N PHE A 307 2.87 4.38 -6.54
CA PHE A 307 3.51 4.41 -7.86
C PHE A 307 3.02 3.30 -8.79
N PHE A 308 3.18 2.05 -8.40
CA PHE A 308 2.88 0.91 -9.27
C PHE A 308 1.38 0.71 -9.49
N GLU A 309 0.55 0.96 -8.45
CA GLU A 309 -0.91 0.87 -8.61
C GLU A 309 -1.44 1.98 -9.52
N VAL A 310 -0.98 3.23 -9.34
CA VAL A 310 -1.38 4.37 -10.19
C VAL A 310 -1.00 4.12 -11.65
N LEU A 311 0.19 3.59 -11.92
CA LEU A 311 0.57 3.25 -13.29
C LEU A 311 -0.39 2.21 -13.90
N SER A 312 -0.68 1.15 -13.17
CA SER A 312 -1.57 0.09 -13.64
C SER A 312 -3.01 0.57 -13.83
N GLU A 313 -3.53 1.39 -12.92
CA GLU A 313 -4.86 2.00 -12.97
C GLU A 313 -5.03 2.95 -14.15
N ASN A 314 -3.93 3.49 -14.68
CA ASN A 314 -3.92 4.44 -15.79
C ASN A 314 -3.37 3.82 -17.11
N GLY A 315 -3.43 2.50 -17.25
CA GLY A 315 -3.06 1.79 -18.48
C GLY A 315 -1.56 1.79 -18.78
N MET A 316 -0.72 1.94 -17.75
CA MET A 316 0.75 1.90 -17.84
C MET A 316 1.32 0.71 -17.07
N HIS A 317 0.61 -0.43 -17.07
CA HIS A 317 0.98 -1.61 -16.29
C HIS A 317 2.37 -2.16 -16.65
N ASP A 318 2.72 -2.15 -17.95
CA ASP A 318 4.05 -2.59 -18.42
C ASP A 318 5.18 -1.71 -17.85
N LEU A 319 4.94 -0.40 -17.67
CA LEU A 319 5.93 0.47 -17.04
C LEU A 319 6.08 0.17 -15.54
N ALA A 320 5.00 -0.20 -14.85
CA ALA A 320 5.07 -0.65 -13.46
C ALA A 320 5.90 -1.94 -13.35
N TYR A 321 5.65 -2.92 -14.22
CA TYR A 321 6.43 -4.14 -14.31
C TYR A 321 7.90 -3.86 -14.58
N GLN A 322 8.21 -3.05 -15.59
CA GLN A 322 9.59 -2.70 -15.94
C GLN A 322 10.32 -2.00 -14.80
N ALA A 323 9.66 -1.09 -14.08
CA ALA A 323 10.26 -0.40 -12.95
C ALA A 323 10.57 -1.35 -11.78
N LEU A 324 9.71 -2.34 -11.49
CA LEU A 324 9.97 -3.37 -10.49
C LEU A 324 11.05 -4.37 -10.93
N ASN A 325 11.17 -4.62 -12.23
CA ASN A 325 12.13 -5.56 -12.81
C ASN A 325 13.53 -4.95 -13.05
N LYS A 326 13.83 -3.79 -12.44
CA LYS A 326 15.09 -3.08 -12.57
C LYS A 326 16.17 -3.64 -11.64
N HIS A 327 17.42 -3.62 -12.16
CA HIS A 327 18.65 -3.93 -11.42
C HIS A 327 19.57 -2.70 -11.25
N THR A 328 19.14 -1.53 -11.74
CA THR A 328 19.89 -0.27 -11.58
C THR A 328 19.33 0.56 -10.44
N GLN A 329 20.19 1.20 -9.67
CA GLN A 329 19.78 2.12 -8.60
C GLN A 329 19.02 3.32 -9.18
N PRO A 330 17.91 3.73 -8.56
CA PRO A 330 17.22 3.15 -7.39
C PRO A 330 16.23 2.04 -7.78
N SER A 331 16.39 0.84 -7.23
CA SER A 331 15.46 -0.27 -7.41
C SER A 331 15.64 -1.37 -6.36
N PHE A 332 14.62 -2.19 -6.15
CA PHE A 332 14.70 -3.38 -5.30
C PHE A 332 15.71 -4.41 -5.84
N GLY A 333 15.80 -4.58 -7.15
CA GLY A 333 16.74 -5.48 -7.77
C GLY A 333 18.19 -5.07 -7.53
N TRP A 334 18.47 -3.76 -7.53
CA TRP A 334 19.81 -3.27 -7.17
C TRP A 334 20.17 -3.64 -5.72
N TRP A 335 19.26 -3.53 -4.76
CA TRP A 335 19.52 -3.98 -3.39
C TRP A 335 19.89 -5.46 -3.34
N ILE A 336 19.14 -6.30 -4.07
CA ILE A 336 19.38 -7.74 -4.14
C ILE A 336 20.76 -8.04 -4.76
N ASP A 337 21.15 -7.33 -5.82
CA ASP A 337 22.47 -7.45 -6.44
C ASP A 337 23.60 -7.01 -5.50
N GLN A 338 23.32 -6.12 -4.54
CA GLN A 338 24.24 -5.75 -3.45
C GLN A 338 24.20 -6.74 -2.27
N GLY A 339 23.53 -7.86 -2.40
CA GLY A 339 23.45 -8.91 -1.38
C GLY A 339 22.39 -8.66 -0.30
N ALA A 340 21.38 -7.81 -0.54
CA ALA A 340 20.32 -7.55 0.41
C ALA A 340 19.53 -8.81 0.76
N THR A 341 19.37 -9.06 2.06
CA THR A 341 18.49 -10.08 2.63
C THR A 341 17.26 -9.48 3.30
N THR A 342 17.18 -8.15 3.31
CA THR A 342 16.14 -7.29 3.89
C THR A 342 15.95 -6.09 2.98
N THR A 343 14.82 -5.39 3.07
CA THR A 343 14.62 -4.11 2.40
C THR A 343 15.30 -2.98 3.17
N TRP A 344 15.69 -1.92 2.47
CA TRP A 344 16.51 -0.85 3.01
C TRP A 344 15.74 0.46 3.15
N GLU A 345 16.26 1.37 4.01
CA GLU A 345 15.68 2.70 4.23
C GLU A 345 15.94 3.64 3.06
N GLN A 346 17.13 3.58 2.50
CA GLN A 346 17.51 4.44 1.38
C GLN A 346 17.94 3.62 0.16
N TRP A 347 17.65 4.16 -1.01
CA TRP A 347 17.95 3.48 -2.27
C TRP A 347 19.45 3.29 -2.52
N ASN A 348 20.31 4.13 -1.93
CA ASN A 348 21.76 4.01 -2.00
C ASN A 348 22.37 3.08 -0.94
N GLY A 349 21.53 2.55 -0.03
CA GLY A 349 21.96 1.64 1.04
C GLY A 349 22.53 2.35 2.27
N ASP A 350 22.39 3.67 2.37
CA ASP A 350 22.70 4.42 3.57
C ASP A 350 21.65 4.18 4.68
N ASN A 351 21.96 4.55 5.90
CA ASN A 351 21.15 4.40 7.10
C ASN A 351 20.80 2.92 7.40
N SER A 352 19.52 2.58 7.57
CA SER A 352 19.10 1.23 7.91
C SER A 352 19.02 0.32 6.68
N ARG A 353 19.63 -0.85 6.79
CA ARG A 353 19.47 -1.94 5.82
C ARG A 353 18.45 -2.98 6.28
N ASN A 354 17.54 -2.60 7.18
CA ASN A 354 16.39 -3.40 7.57
C ASN A 354 15.22 -2.47 7.88
N HIS A 355 14.48 -2.06 6.83
CA HIS A 355 13.43 -1.05 6.89
C HIS A 355 12.30 -1.42 5.90
N PRO A 356 11.07 -1.70 6.37
CA PRO A 356 10.02 -2.28 5.52
C PRO A 356 9.24 -1.27 4.66
N MET A 357 9.37 0.04 4.88
CA MET A 357 8.44 1.07 4.39
C MET A 357 8.21 1.07 2.87
N PHE A 358 9.23 0.93 2.04
CA PHE A 358 9.07 0.89 0.59
C PHE A 358 8.29 -0.32 0.09
N GLY A 359 8.23 -1.38 0.90
CA GLY A 359 7.48 -2.58 0.58
C GLY A 359 5.97 -2.39 0.53
N GLY A 360 5.43 -1.27 1.07
CA GLY A 360 4.01 -0.94 0.92
C GLY A 360 3.56 -0.86 -0.54
N SER A 361 4.46 -0.49 -1.46
CA SER A 361 4.21 -0.46 -2.89
C SER A 361 4.05 -1.84 -3.53
N LEU A 362 4.57 -2.89 -2.89
CA LEU A 362 4.56 -4.28 -3.39
C LEU A 362 3.17 -4.92 -3.32
N VAL A 363 2.18 -4.26 -2.69
CA VAL A 363 0.78 -4.67 -2.77
C VAL A 363 0.30 -4.83 -4.22
N TRP A 364 0.97 -4.18 -5.15
CA TRP A 364 0.79 -4.33 -6.59
C TRP A 364 0.90 -5.80 -7.04
N PHE A 365 1.76 -6.61 -6.43
CA PHE A 365 1.88 -8.04 -6.74
C PHE A 365 0.57 -8.79 -6.58
N TYR A 366 -0.22 -8.43 -5.56
CA TYR A 366 -1.47 -9.10 -5.22
C TYR A 366 -2.67 -8.49 -5.92
N ARG A 367 -2.77 -7.15 -5.87
CA ARG A 367 -3.94 -6.43 -6.36
C ARG A 367 -3.97 -6.24 -7.88
N LYS A 368 -2.80 -6.08 -8.51
CA LYS A 368 -2.71 -5.81 -9.95
C LYS A 368 -2.17 -7.01 -10.72
N LEU A 369 -0.99 -7.51 -10.38
CA LEU A 369 -0.38 -8.61 -11.11
C LEU A 369 -1.15 -9.92 -10.95
N ALA A 370 -1.36 -10.39 -9.73
CA ALA A 370 -2.23 -11.53 -9.45
C ALA A 370 -3.71 -11.18 -9.69
N GLY A 371 -4.13 -9.98 -9.29
CA GLY A 371 -5.44 -9.42 -9.58
C GLY A 371 -6.52 -9.74 -8.57
N MET A 372 -6.19 -10.06 -7.31
CA MET A 372 -7.19 -10.31 -6.26
C MET A 372 -7.42 -9.06 -5.42
N ASN A 373 -8.66 -8.56 -5.42
CA ASN A 373 -9.06 -7.35 -4.70
C ASN A 373 -10.32 -7.59 -3.86
N THR A 374 -10.48 -6.79 -2.81
CA THR A 374 -11.73 -6.68 -2.05
C THR A 374 -12.66 -5.68 -2.74
N ASP A 375 -13.96 -5.87 -2.56
CA ASP A 375 -14.98 -4.90 -2.96
C ASP A 375 -15.35 -4.00 -1.76
N SER A 376 -15.32 -2.68 -1.94
CA SER A 376 -15.65 -1.73 -0.87
C SER A 376 -17.14 -1.77 -0.44
N GLU A 377 -18.02 -2.23 -1.33
CA GLU A 377 -19.45 -2.39 -1.02
C GLU A 377 -19.74 -3.73 -0.32
N ALA A 378 -18.83 -4.72 -0.46
CA ALA A 378 -18.90 -6.01 0.23
C ALA A 378 -17.52 -6.45 0.76
N PRO A 379 -16.97 -5.71 1.76
CA PRO A 379 -15.61 -5.86 2.25
C PRO A 379 -15.35 -7.20 2.95
N GLY A 380 -14.10 -7.42 3.35
CA GLY A 380 -13.68 -8.64 4.03
C GLY A 380 -13.74 -9.87 3.13
N TYR A 381 -13.60 -9.68 1.83
CA TYR A 381 -13.71 -10.75 0.82
C TYR A 381 -15.09 -11.41 0.69
N ARG A 382 -16.15 -10.78 1.17
CA ARG A 382 -17.53 -11.26 0.90
C ARG A 382 -17.84 -11.25 -0.59
N HIS A 383 -17.33 -10.24 -1.28
CA HIS A 383 -17.25 -10.19 -2.72
C HIS A 383 -15.80 -9.97 -3.14
N ILE A 384 -15.28 -10.83 -3.99
CA ILE A 384 -13.90 -10.79 -4.44
C ILE A 384 -13.88 -10.36 -5.90
N ILE A 385 -12.98 -9.44 -6.25
CA ILE A 385 -12.76 -9.04 -7.63
C ILE A 385 -11.46 -9.69 -8.09
N PHE A 386 -11.55 -10.64 -9.01
CA PHE A 386 -10.41 -11.25 -9.68
C PHE A 386 -10.19 -10.56 -11.04
N ARG A 387 -9.21 -9.67 -11.11
CA ARG A 387 -8.86 -8.92 -12.34
C ARG A 387 -7.35 -8.92 -12.55
N PRO A 388 -6.76 -10.03 -13.01
CA PRO A 388 -5.34 -10.10 -13.27
C PRO A 388 -4.93 -9.19 -14.41
N GLN A 389 -3.74 -8.59 -14.30
CA GLN A 389 -3.12 -7.83 -15.37
C GLN A 389 -1.82 -8.57 -15.79
N PRO A 390 -1.90 -9.57 -16.67
CA PRO A 390 -0.73 -10.32 -17.08
C PRO A 390 0.20 -9.47 -17.95
N VAL A 391 1.50 -9.69 -17.80
CA VAL A 391 2.55 -9.16 -18.68
C VAL A 391 3.18 -10.29 -19.48
N ASP A 392 3.64 -10.00 -20.71
CA ASP A 392 4.09 -11.05 -21.64
C ASP A 392 5.32 -11.82 -21.16
N ASP A 393 6.20 -11.18 -20.37
CA ASP A 393 7.42 -11.81 -19.83
C ASP A 393 7.13 -12.80 -18.69
N LEU A 394 5.91 -12.82 -18.15
CA LEU A 394 5.54 -13.73 -17.06
C LEU A 394 4.70 -14.90 -17.57
N THR A 395 5.16 -16.11 -17.30
CA THR A 395 4.43 -17.33 -17.65
C THR A 395 3.42 -17.76 -16.59
N PHE A 396 3.63 -17.41 -15.32
CA PHE A 396 2.64 -17.66 -14.28
C PHE A 396 2.76 -16.71 -13.07
N VAL A 397 1.64 -16.57 -12.36
CA VAL A 397 1.54 -15.99 -11.01
C VAL A 397 0.58 -16.84 -10.19
N LYS A 398 0.91 -17.04 -8.90
CA LYS A 398 0.06 -17.67 -7.89
C LYS A 398 -0.04 -16.74 -6.68
N TYR A 399 -1.25 -16.52 -6.22
CA TYR A 399 -1.54 -15.81 -4.98
C TYR A 399 -2.72 -16.45 -4.28
N PHE A 400 -2.48 -17.03 -3.09
CA PHE A 400 -3.51 -17.60 -2.23
C PHE A 400 -3.33 -17.07 -0.83
N THR A 401 -4.42 -16.72 -0.16
CA THR A 401 -4.40 -16.16 1.19
C THR A 401 -5.55 -16.69 2.03
N GLU A 402 -5.37 -16.70 3.35
CA GLU A 402 -6.46 -16.95 4.28
C GLU A 402 -7.31 -15.67 4.42
N THR A 403 -8.57 -15.76 4.06
CA THR A 403 -9.55 -14.68 4.23
C THR A 403 -10.38 -14.96 5.48
N PRO A 404 -11.21 -14.01 5.96
CA PRO A 404 -12.15 -14.26 7.05
C PRO A 404 -13.13 -15.43 6.79
N TYR A 405 -13.25 -15.88 5.54
CA TYR A 405 -14.13 -16.98 5.11
C TYR A 405 -13.36 -18.26 4.74
N GLY A 406 -12.06 -18.30 4.98
CA GLY A 406 -11.17 -19.40 4.61
C GLY A 406 -10.33 -19.05 3.38
N LYS A 407 -9.69 -20.06 2.82
CA LYS A 407 -8.73 -19.90 1.72
C LYS A 407 -9.39 -19.35 0.46
N GLY A 408 -8.90 -18.20 0.00
CA GLY A 408 -9.22 -17.61 -1.30
C GLY A 408 -7.96 -17.38 -2.12
N GLY A 409 -8.11 -17.15 -3.42
CA GLY A 409 -6.93 -16.87 -4.23
C GLY A 409 -7.11 -17.04 -5.72
N ILE A 410 -6.02 -16.76 -6.42
CA ILE A 410 -5.92 -16.84 -7.86
C ILE A 410 -4.57 -17.42 -8.26
N SER A 411 -4.56 -18.26 -9.26
CA SER A 411 -3.35 -18.56 -10.04
C SER A 411 -3.65 -18.42 -11.52
N TRP A 412 -2.71 -17.89 -12.27
CA TRP A 412 -2.84 -17.82 -13.73
C TRP A 412 -1.56 -18.24 -14.43
N LYS A 413 -1.73 -18.71 -15.68
CA LYS A 413 -0.66 -19.02 -16.62
C LYS A 413 -0.92 -18.31 -17.95
N ASN A 414 0.15 -17.82 -18.55
CA ASN A 414 0.15 -17.11 -19.82
C ASN A 414 1.20 -17.74 -20.74
N GLU A 415 0.82 -18.77 -21.48
CA GLU A 415 1.70 -19.59 -22.33
C GLU A 415 1.02 -19.90 -23.66
N ASP A 416 1.80 -20.02 -24.72
CA ASP A 416 1.35 -20.48 -26.05
C ASP A 416 0.10 -19.76 -26.61
N GLN A 417 -0.01 -18.44 -26.39
CA GLN A 417 -1.16 -17.63 -26.78
C GLN A 417 -2.47 -17.97 -26.04
N GLN A 418 -2.41 -18.82 -25.04
CA GLN A 418 -3.51 -19.16 -24.15
C GLN A 418 -3.31 -18.48 -22.80
N PHE A 419 -4.42 -18.17 -22.15
CA PHE A 419 -4.41 -17.70 -20.77
C PHE A 419 -5.32 -18.62 -19.96
N SER A 420 -4.78 -19.25 -18.93
CA SER A 420 -5.57 -20.03 -17.99
C SER A 420 -5.51 -19.42 -16.61
N MET A 421 -6.60 -19.48 -15.87
CA MET A 421 -6.65 -19.03 -14.49
C MET A 421 -7.53 -19.91 -13.63
N GLU A 422 -7.07 -20.20 -12.43
CA GLU A 422 -7.85 -20.80 -11.36
C GLU A 422 -8.18 -19.72 -10.32
N VAL A 423 -9.42 -19.65 -9.91
CA VAL A 423 -9.86 -18.78 -8.81
C VAL A 423 -10.59 -19.60 -7.75
N ILE A 424 -10.37 -19.22 -6.49
CA ILE A 424 -11.06 -19.81 -5.34
C ILE A 424 -11.84 -18.70 -4.64
N ALA A 425 -13.18 -18.79 -4.68
CA ALA A 425 -14.09 -18.00 -3.88
C ALA A 425 -14.53 -18.84 -2.66
N PRO A 426 -14.20 -18.46 -1.42
CA PRO A 426 -14.54 -19.21 -0.21
C PRO A 426 -16.04 -19.40 -0.03
N VAL A 427 -16.44 -20.35 0.80
CA VAL A 427 -17.84 -20.60 1.11
C VAL A 427 -18.51 -19.35 1.70
N GLY A 428 -19.66 -18.98 1.16
CA GLY A 428 -20.40 -17.77 1.56
C GLY A 428 -19.94 -16.48 0.89
N CYS A 429 -18.94 -16.57 -0.01
CA CYS A 429 -18.47 -15.44 -0.81
C CYS A 429 -19.00 -15.51 -2.24
N GLU A 430 -18.99 -14.37 -2.91
CA GLU A 430 -19.22 -14.23 -4.35
C GLU A 430 -18.00 -13.60 -5.00
N ALA A 431 -17.85 -13.74 -6.30
CA ALA A 431 -16.77 -13.07 -7.00
C ALA A 431 -17.19 -12.56 -8.38
N THR A 432 -16.54 -11.47 -8.81
CA THR A 432 -16.51 -11.01 -10.20
C THR A 432 -15.15 -11.36 -10.78
N VAL A 433 -15.15 -12.14 -11.87
CA VAL A 433 -13.95 -12.71 -12.49
C VAL A 433 -13.76 -12.10 -13.86
N TYR A 434 -12.66 -11.37 -14.04
CA TYR A 434 -12.23 -10.76 -15.28
C TYR A 434 -11.23 -11.68 -15.98
N ILE A 435 -11.61 -12.27 -17.12
CA ILE A 435 -10.78 -13.20 -17.87
C ILE A 435 -10.24 -12.48 -19.11
N PRO A 436 -8.91 -12.31 -19.25
CA PRO A 436 -8.33 -11.68 -20.44
C PRO A 436 -8.76 -12.39 -21.71
N ILE A 437 -9.32 -11.65 -22.68
CA ILE A 437 -9.76 -12.20 -23.96
C ILE A 437 -8.54 -12.38 -24.86
N ARG A 438 -8.34 -13.60 -25.39
CA ARG A 438 -7.31 -13.91 -26.39
C ARG A 438 -7.89 -13.86 -27.83
N LYS A 439 -7.03 -13.99 -28.83
CA LYS A 439 -7.41 -13.84 -30.26
C LYS A 439 -8.59 -14.72 -30.70
N GLY A 440 -8.69 -15.93 -30.19
CA GLY A 440 -9.78 -16.85 -30.47
C GLY A 440 -11.12 -16.47 -29.87
N LYS A 441 -11.12 -15.58 -28.85
CA LYS A 441 -12.30 -15.12 -28.10
C LYS A 441 -13.14 -16.24 -27.46
N GLU A 442 -12.60 -17.45 -27.39
CA GLU A 442 -13.24 -18.58 -26.75
C GLU A 442 -12.81 -18.63 -25.28
N ILE A 443 -13.79 -18.72 -24.39
CA ILE A 443 -13.54 -18.93 -22.96
C ILE A 443 -14.26 -20.18 -22.51
N LEU A 444 -13.50 -21.08 -21.91
CA LEU A 444 -13.98 -22.36 -21.39
C LEU A 444 -13.88 -22.36 -19.86
N GLU A 445 -14.75 -23.08 -19.20
CA GLU A 445 -14.68 -23.41 -17.78
C GLU A 445 -14.56 -24.93 -17.65
N ASN A 446 -13.52 -25.41 -16.91
CA ASN A 446 -13.17 -26.82 -16.83
C ASN A 446 -13.06 -27.53 -18.20
N GLY A 447 -12.53 -26.83 -19.20
CA GLY A 447 -12.35 -27.31 -20.56
C GLY A 447 -13.64 -27.43 -21.40
N ARG A 448 -14.76 -26.91 -20.92
CA ARG A 448 -16.07 -26.94 -21.58
C ARG A 448 -16.60 -25.54 -21.83
N ALA A 449 -17.44 -25.39 -22.85
CA ALA A 449 -18.17 -24.13 -23.09
C ALA A 449 -18.98 -23.78 -21.82
N ILE A 450 -18.88 -22.51 -21.41
CA ILE A 450 -19.57 -22.03 -20.22
C ILE A 450 -21.08 -22.05 -20.47
N LYS A 451 -21.79 -22.78 -19.62
CA LYS A 451 -23.25 -22.70 -19.53
C LYS A 451 -23.63 -21.86 -18.33
N GLU A 452 -24.37 -20.80 -18.58
CA GLU A 452 -24.90 -19.99 -17.48
C GLU A 452 -25.77 -20.82 -16.54
N SER A 453 -25.59 -20.58 -15.27
CA SER A 453 -26.28 -21.29 -14.19
C SER A 453 -26.52 -20.35 -13.01
N GLY A 454 -27.09 -20.85 -11.93
CA GLY A 454 -27.17 -20.11 -10.67
C GLY A 454 -25.80 -19.78 -10.04
N GLU A 455 -24.75 -20.53 -10.43
CA GLU A 455 -23.39 -20.42 -9.88
C GLU A 455 -22.45 -19.60 -10.73
N ILE A 456 -22.69 -19.51 -12.04
CA ILE A 456 -21.88 -18.73 -13.00
C ILE A 456 -22.76 -17.99 -13.97
N ARG A 457 -22.59 -16.67 -14.11
CA ARG A 457 -23.33 -15.80 -15.00
C ARG A 457 -22.41 -14.86 -15.75
N LEU A 458 -22.62 -14.71 -17.05
CA LEU A 458 -21.93 -13.69 -17.84
C LEU A 458 -22.41 -12.30 -17.43
N ALA A 459 -21.47 -11.41 -17.10
CA ALA A 459 -21.73 -10.01 -16.85
C ALA A 459 -21.51 -9.12 -18.09
N GLY A 460 -20.68 -9.57 -19.04
CA GLY A 460 -20.37 -8.86 -20.28
C GLY A 460 -18.89 -8.87 -20.64
N ASP A 461 -18.52 -8.03 -21.59
CA ASP A 461 -17.12 -7.78 -21.96
C ASP A 461 -16.76 -6.33 -21.53
N GLU A 462 -15.59 -6.14 -20.93
CA GLU A 462 -15.10 -4.86 -20.43
C GLU A 462 -13.57 -4.76 -20.62
N GLU A 463 -13.10 -3.74 -21.30
CA GLU A 463 -11.67 -3.39 -21.45
C GLU A 463 -10.74 -4.56 -21.80
N GLY A 464 -11.18 -5.45 -22.71
CA GLY A 464 -10.39 -6.63 -23.12
C GLY A 464 -10.56 -7.85 -22.22
N TYR A 465 -11.48 -7.81 -21.29
CA TYR A 465 -11.85 -8.92 -20.43
C TYR A 465 -13.27 -9.39 -20.72
N ARG A 466 -13.51 -10.69 -20.60
CA ARG A 466 -14.85 -11.24 -20.40
C ARG A 466 -15.11 -11.42 -18.92
N VAL A 467 -16.24 -10.92 -18.46
CA VAL A 467 -16.55 -10.79 -17.03
C VAL A 467 -17.65 -11.76 -16.64
N PHE A 468 -17.41 -12.54 -15.59
CA PHE A 468 -18.39 -13.44 -15.00
C PHE A 468 -18.59 -13.13 -13.53
N ASN A 469 -19.84 -13.23 -13.08
CA ASN A 469 -20.15 -13.30 -11.66
C ASN A 469 -20.27 -14.77 -11.25
N VAL A 470 -19.57 -15.16 -10.20
CA VAL A 470 -19.56 -16.54 -9.71
C VAL A 470 -19.88 -16.60 -8.22
N LYS A 471 -20.49 -17.71 -7.79
CA LYS A 471 -20.70 -18.04 -6.37
C LYS A 471 -19.44 -18.66 -5.77
N SER A 472 -19.51 -19.08 -4.50
CA SER A 472 -18.44 -19.83 -3.85
C SER A 472 -18.10 -21.11 -4.63
N GLY A 473 -16.80 -21.37 -4.77
CA GLY A 473 -16.30 -22.53 -5.52
C GLY A 473 -14.88 -22.31 -6.06
N THR A 474 -14.39 -23.34 -6.73
CA THR A 474 -13.13 -23.29 -7.48
C THR A 474 -13.46 -23.38 -8.97
N TYR A 475 -12.99 -22.41 -9.73
CA TYR A 475 -13.25 -22.29 -11.17
C TYR A 475 -11.93 -22.27 -11.93
N LEU A 476 -11.86 -23.08 -12.99
CA LEU A 476 -10.70 -23.12 -13.90
C LEU A 476 -11.12 -22.58 -15.28
N PHE A 477 -10.72 -21.35 -15.58
CA PHE A 477 -10.98 -20.71 -16.86
C PHE A 477 -9.81 -20.87 -17.81
N LEU A 478 -10.15 -21.02 -19.11
CA LEU A 478 -9.18 -21.08 -20.21
C LEU A 478 -9.66 -20.15 -21.32
N SER A 479 -8.86 -19.13 -21.66
CA SER A 479 -9.03 -18.22 -22.82
C SER A 479 -8.06 -18.61 -23.92
N LYS A 480 -8.62 -18.87 -25.12
CA LYS A 480 -7.88 -19.29 -26.33
C LYS A 480 -7.93 -18.22 -27.40
#